data_f16ede1224cbcbfe4776318f66af9280
#
_entry.id   f16ede1224cbcbfe4776318f66af9280
#
_cell.length_a   1.000
_cell.length_b   1.000
_cell.length_c   1.000
_cell.angle_alpha   90.00
_cell.angle_beta   90.00
_cell.angle_gamma   90.00
#
_symmetry.space_group_name_H-M   'P 1'
#
loop_
_entity.id
_entity.type
_entity.pdbx_description
1 polymer ?
#
loop_
_entity_poly.entity_id
_entity_poly.type
_entity_poly.pdbx_seq_one_letter_code
_entity_poly.pdbx_strand_id
1 'polypeptide(L)'
;DDDEYTQGVWMRRSDLDGVARGQASSFTIDNKGYLCCGFRGTNKTYLKDLWVYDINNDYWTQCADMPDEAQGRHSATAFALNGKGYITTGVQKNESTNLADTWEYDPNTDSWTRKDDFGGGARYGALAFSIGGYGYVGTGYNDNYLKDFYRFDPNAATGQQWTIVSGFGGYKRQYGTAFVIDDVAYICCGDNNGTLVDDLWKFGGSDWK
;
A
#
# COMPACT_ATOMS: atom_id res chain seq x y z
N ASP A 1 36.26 5.06 26.84
CA ASP A 1 35.83 4.39 25.63
C ASP A 1 34.74 5.25 25.01
N ASP A 2 35.17 6.10 24.07
CA ASP A 2 34.25 6.96 23.33
C ASP A 2 33.46 6.05 22.37
N ASP A 3 32.21 5.79 22.70
CA ASP A 3 31.23 5.28 21.76
C ASP A 3 31.03 6.34 20.67
N GLU A 4 31.81 6.25 19.62
CA GLU A 4 31.64 7.01 18.41
C GLU A 4 30.32 6.60 17.79
N TYR A 5 29.23 7.25 18.16
CA TYR A 5 27.97 7.16 17.45
C TYR A 5 28.22 7.60 16.01
N THR A 6 28.36 6.65 15.11
CA THR A 6 28.33 6.94 13.68
C THR A 6 26.97 7.54 13.38
N GLN A 7 26.91 8.87 13.36
CA GLN A 7 25.71 9.58 12.91
C GLN A 7 25.44 9.13 11.48
N GLY A 8 24.23 8.57 11.26
CA GLY A 8 23.79 8.22 9.93
C GLY A 8 23.90 9.45 9.01
N VAL A 9 24.55 9.28 7.87
CA VAL A 9 24.70 10.34 6.86
C VAL A 9 23.52 10.29 5.91
N TRP A 10 22.71 11.35 5.90
CA TRP A 10 21.67 11.50 4.87
C TRP A 10 22.32 11.90 3.55
N MET A 11 22.10 11.11 2.52
CA MET A 11 22.57 11.41 1.17
C MET A 11 21.36 11.73 0.28
N ARG A 12 21.36 12.90 -0.34
CA ARG A 12 20.36 13.25 -1.33
C ARG A 12 20.55 12.37 -2.56
N ARG A 13 19.46 11.85 -3.08
CA ARG A 13 19.37 11.09 -4.33
C ARG A 13 18.58 11.89 -5.36
N SER A 14 18.42 11.33 -6.57
CA SER A 14 17.64 11.97 -7.63
C SER A 14 16.21 12.25 -7.19
N ASP A 15 15.77 13.47 -7.48
CA ASP A 15 14.38 13.85 -7.28
C ASP A 15 13.49 13.08 -8.25
N LEU A 16 12.22 12.85 -7.89
CA LEU A 16 11.24 12.23 -8.78
C LEU A 16 11.05 13.09 -10.03
N ASP A 17 11.24 12.51 -11.21
CA ASP A 17 10.99 13.19 -12.49
C ASP A 17 9.50 13.43 -12.77
N GLY A 18 8.64 12.74 -12.06
CA GLY A 18 7.18 12.93 -12.12
C GLY A 18 6.69 14.13 -11.32
N VAL A 19 5.39 14.32 -11.35
CA VAL A 19 4.72 15.40 -10.62
C VAL A 19 4.91 15.22 -9.11
N ALA A 20 5.29 16.31 -8.41
CA ALA A 20 5.34 16.33 -6.94
C ALA A 20 3.96 16.03 -6.34
N ARG A 21 3.93 15.11 -5.38
CA ARG A 21 2.68 14.52 -4.89
C ARG A 21 2.70 14.21 -3.40
N GLY A 22 1.52 14.15 -2.80
CA GLY A 22 1.30 13.61 -1.47
C GLY A 22 0.44 12.35 -1.50
N GLN A 23 0.46 11.58 -0.42
CA GLN A 23 -0.36 10.39 -0.19
C GLN A 23 -0.30 9.34 -1.33
N ALA A 24 0.88 9.21 -1.95
CA ALA A 24 1.16 8.16 -2.92
C ALA A 24 1.29 6.80 -2.24
N SER A 25 1.17 5.75 -3.04
CA SER A 25 1.40 4.37 -2.63
C SER A 25 2.74 3.89 -3.15
N SER A 26 3.42 3.02 -2.40
CA SER A 26 4.71 2.48 -2.81
C SER A 26 4.83 1.00 -2.49
N PHE A 27 5.65 0.32 -3.25
CA PHE A 27 6.08 -1.06 -3.01
C PHE A 27 7.50 -1.26 -3.52
N THR A 28 8.14 -2.33 -3.10
CA THR A 28 9.47 -2.70 -3.56
C THR A 28 9.47 -4.08 -4.18
N ILE A 29 10.16 -4.23 -5.30
CA ILE A 29 10.43 -5.51 -5.94
C ILE A 29 11.93 -5.57 -6.22
N ASP A 30 12.59 -6.60 -5.72
CA ASP A 30 14.05 -6.72 -5.75
C ASP A 30 14.71 -5.44 -5.21
N ASN A 31 15.63 -4.84 -5.95
CA ASN A 31 16.32 -3.60 -5.58
C ASN A 31 15.70 -2.35 -6.20
N LYS A 32 14.41 -2.39 -6.53
CA LYS A 32 13.69 -1.27 -7.14
C LYS A 32 12.54 -0.80 -6.26
N GLY A 33 12.42 0.51 -6.10
CA GLY A 33 11.29 1.17 -5.44
C GLY A 33 10.28 1.65 -6.47
N TYR A 34 9.01 1.32 -6.27
CA TYR A 34 7.91 1.75 -7.14
C TYR A 34 7.02 2.73 -6.40
N LEU A 35 6.65 3.82 -7.08
CA LEU A 35 5.79 4.88 -6.57
C LEU A 35 4.62 5.08 -7.52
N CYS A 36 3.40 4.99 -7.01
CA CYS A 36 2.17 5.11 -7.79
C CYS A 36 1.16 6.03 -7.11
N CYS A 37 0.31 6.65 -7.92
CA CYS A 37 -0.83 7.37 -7.41
C CYS A 37 -0.47 8.62 -6.60
N GLY A 38 -1.35 9.03 -5.69
CA GLY A 38 -1.23 10.26 -4.93
C GLY A 38 -1.99 11.42 -5.56
N PHE A 39 -1.88 12.59 -4.97
CA PHE A 39 -2.53 13.79 -5.52
C PHE A 39 -1.58 14.98 -5.57
N ARG A 40 -1.83 15.86 -6.53
CA ARG A 40 -1.18 17.16 -6.66
C ARG A 40 -2.04 18.21 -5.96
N GLY A 41 -1.46 18.91 -4.97
CA GLY A 41 -2.18 19.70 -3.98
C GLY A 41 -2.99 20.87 -4.51
N THR A 42 -2.49 21.67 -5.45
CA THR A 42 -3.13 22.94 -5.84
C THR A 42 -4.36 22.77 -6.73
N ASN A 43 -4.41 21.73 -7.58
CA ASN A 43 -5.51 21.51 -8.52
C ASN A 43 -6.30 20.23 -8.23
N LYS A 44 -6.03 19.56 -7.10
CA LYS A 44 -6.64 18.29 -6.71
C LYS A 44 -6.65 17.28 -7.88
N THR A 45 -5.53 17.19 -8.58
CA THR A 45 -5.34 16.18 -9.62
C THR A 45 -4.94 14.87 -8.96
N TYR A 46 -5.74 13.85 -9.17
CA TYR A 46 -5.50 12.50 -8.65
C TYR A 46 -4.74 11.72 -9.70
N LEU A 47 -3.62 11.15 -9.27
CA LEU A 47 -2.64 10.53 -10.15
C LEU A 47 -2.85 9.02 -10.24
N LYS A 48 -2.46 8.44 -11.36
CA LYS A 48 -2.46 6.99 -11.63
C LYS A 48 -1.20 6.52 -12.37
N ASP A 49 -0.21 7.40 -12.49
CA ASP A 49 1.09 7.11 -13.05
C ASP A 49 1.92 6.23 -12.12
N LEU A 50 2.79 5.43 -12.69
CA LEU A 50 3.73 4.58 -11.98
C LEU A 50 5.16 4.97 -12.34
N TRP A 51 6.00 5.08 -11.34
CA TRP A 51 7.42 5.39 -11.45
C TRP A 51 8.24 4.32 -10.75
N VAL A 52 9.37 3.95 -11.34
CA VAL A 52 10.37 3.07 -10.73
C VAL A 52 11.67 3.81 -10.48
N TYR A 53 12.21 3.67 -9.28
CA TYR A 53 13.53 4.16 -8.89
C TYR A 53 14.54 3.02 -8.95
N ASP A 54 15.62 3.24 -9.71
CA ASP A 54 16.78 2.35 -9.76
C ASP A 54 17.84 2.86 -8.77
N ILE A 55 18.06 2.11 -7.70
CA ILE A 55 19.01 2.48 -6.65
C ILE A 55 20.48 2.45 -7.14
N ASN A 56 20.81 1.60 -8.11
CA ASN A 56 22.16 1.46 -8.60
C ASN A 56 22.58 2.62 -9.49
N ASN A 57 21.64 3.11 -10.28
CA ASN A 57 21.88 4.17 -11.27
C ASN A 57 21.38 5.54 -10.82
N ASP A 58 20.68 5.61 -9.68
CA ASP A 58 20.14 6.83 -9.07
C ASP A 58 19.28 7.67 -10.03
N TYR A 59 18.30 7.02 -10.68
CA TYR A 59 17.32 7.72 -11.51
C TYR A 59 15.93 7.09 -11.44
N TRP A 60 14.93 7.88 -11.82
CA TRP A 60 13.55 7.47 -11.97
C TRP A 60 13.21 7.21 -13.43
N THR A 61 12.39 6.22 -13.67
CA THR A 61 11.80 5.93 -14.99
C THR A 61 10.30 5.79 -14.85
N GLN A 62 9.55 6.41 -15.76
CA GLN A 62 8.12 6.19 -15.82
C GLN A 62 7.82 4.81 -16.42
N CYS A 63 6.98 4.06 -15.73
CA CYS A 63 6.40 2.81 -16.19
C CYS A 63 5.01 3.07 -16.80
N ALA A 64 4.36 2.02 -17.27
CA ALA A 64 2.98 2.11 -17.75
C ALA A 64 2.05 2.64 -16.65
N ASP A 65 1.29 3.66 -16.98
CA ASP A 65 0.22 4.17 -16.11
C ASP A 65 -0.84 3.09 -15.86
N MET A 66 -1.55 3.18 -14.74
CA MET A 66 -2.73 2.34 -14.53
C MET A 66 -3.72 2.54 -15.69
N PRO A 67 -4.44 1.49 -16.13
CA PRO A 67 -5.34 1.55 -17.28
C PRO A 67 -6.43 2.62 -17.17
N ASP A 68 -7.10 2.91 -18.28
CA ASP A 68 -8.12 3.95 -18.32
C ASP A 68 -9.32 3.65 -17.43
N GLU A 69 -9.60 2.38 -17.18
CA GLU A 69 -10.63 1.92 -16.24
C GLU A 69 -10.27 2.19 -14.78
N ALA A 70 -8.98 2.32 -14.48
CA ALA A 70 -8.52 2.68 -13.15
C ALA A 70 -8.66 4.18 -12.92
N GLN A 71 -9.18 4.53 -11.76
CA GLN A 71 -9.31 5.92 -11.35
C GLN A 71 -8.02 6.43 -10.71
N GLY A 72 -7.64 7.67 -11.00
CA GLY A 72 -6.60 8.36 -10.24
C GLY A 72 -7.02 8.47 -8.77
N ARG A 73 -6.09 8.23 -7.84
CA ARG A 73 -6.40 8.07 -6.41
C ARG A 73 -5.26 8.48 -5.49
N HIS A 74 -5.60 8.74 -4.23
CA HIS A 74 -4.62 8.85 -3.15
C HIS A 74 -5.03 7.96 -1.97
N SER A 75 -4.15 7.83 -0.98
CA SER A 75 -4.38 7.00 0.22
C SER A 75 -4.81 5.56 -0.11
N ALA A 76 -4.42 5.08 -1.28
CA ALA A 76 -4.49 3.67 -1.64
C ALA A 76 -3.43 2.90 -0.85
N THR A 77 -3.64 1.60 -0.68
CA THR A 77 -2.62 0.75 -0.13
C THR A 77 -1.96 -0.09 -1.21
N ALA A 78 -0.69 -0.48 -0.96
CA ALA A 78 0.11 -1.23 -1.90
C ALA A 78 0.92 -2.32 -1.19
N PHE A 79 1.21 -3.38 -1.90
CA PHE A 79 2.10 -4.45 -1.46
C PHE A 79 2.77 -5.12 -2.66
N ALA A 80 3.88 -5.79 -2.43
CA ALA A 80 4.53 -6.63 -3.43
C ALA A 80 4.38 -8.10 -3.04
N LEU A 81 4.18 -8.95 -4.05
CA LEU A 81 4.03 -10.38 -3.86
C LEU A 81 4.48 -11.11 -5.13
N ASN A 82 5.36 -12.11 -4.98
CA ASN A 82 5.84 -12.96 -6.09
C ASN A 82 6.40 -12.16 -7.28
N GLY A 83 7.17 -11.10 -7.01
CA GLY A 83 7.79 -10.27 -8.04
C GLY A 83 6.82 -9.32 -8.77
N LYS A 84 5.61 -9.14 -8.27
CA LYS A 84 4.60 -8.22 -8.79
C LYS A 84 4.19 -7.21 -7.74
N GLY A 85 3.72 -6.04 -8.19
CA GLY A 85 3.16 -4.99 -7.34
C GLY A 85 1.64 -5.00 -7.38
N TYR A 86 1.01 -4.65 -6.28
CA TYR A 86 -0.44 -4.56 -6.17
C TYR A 86 -0.84 -3.23 -5.57
N ILE A 87 -1.85 -2.60 -6.16
CA ILE A 87 -2.50 -1.37 -5.67
C ILE A 87 -3.97 -1.68 -5.47
N THR A 88 -4.51 -1.32 -4.33
CA THR A 88 -5.94 -1.50 -4.04
C THR A 88 -6.48 -0.37 -3.19
N THR A 89 -7.79 -0.19 -3.21
CA THR A 89 -8.48 0.81 -2.40
C THR A 89 -8.08 2.25 -2.74
N GLY A 90 -8.21 3.16 -1.79
CA GLY A 90 -7.94 4.58 -1.99
C GLY A 90 -9.19 5.40 -2.23
N VAL A 91 -9.00 6.70 -2.42
CA VAL A 91 -10.09 7.64 -2.64
C VAL A 91 -9.76 8.58 -3.79
N GLN A 92 -10.78 8.92 -4.55
CA GLN A 92 -10.70 9.91 -5.61
C GLN A 92 -11.59 11.11 -5.29
N LYS A 93 -11.30 12.24 -5.95
CA LYS A 93 -12.15 13.42 -6.05
C LYS A 93 -12.75 13.92 -4.73
N ASN A 94 -11.97 14.70 -4.00
CA ASN A 94 -12.39 15.38 -2.77
C ASN A 94 -12.86 14.45 -1.64
N GLU A 95 -12.25 13.27 -1.54
CA GLU A 95 -12.58 12.26 -0.52
C GLU A 95 -14.04 11.76 -0.60
N SER A 96 -14.70 11.93 -1.77
CA SER A 96 -16.12 11.60 -1.93
C SER A 96 -16.40 10.24 -2.55
N THR A 97 -15.36 9.57 -3.13
CA THR A 97 -15.55 8.27 -3.78
C THR A 97 -14.42 7.33 -3.38
N ASN A 98 -14.73 6.45 -2.45
CA ASN A 98 -13.84 5.37 -2.05
C ASN A 98 -13.81 4.29 -3.13
N LEU A 99 -12.65 3.66 -3.29
CA LEU A 99 -12.40 2.63 -4.29
C LEU A 99 -12.16 1.28 -3.63
N ALA A 100 -12.50 0.21 -4.35
CA ALA A 100 -12.27 -1.18 -3.95
C ALA A 100 -11.48 -1.98 -4.98
N ASP A 101 -11.29 -1.45 -6.19
CA ASP A 101 -10.60 -2.15 -7.26
C ASP A 101 -9.16 -2.51 -6.88
N THR A 102 -8.71 -3.65 -7.36
CA THR A 102 -7.35 -4.15 -7.16
C THR A 102 -6.67 -4.34 -8.51
N TRP A 103 -5.43 -3.86 -8.60
CA TRP A 103 -4.63 -3.87 -9.80
C TRP A 103 -3.26 -4.53 -9.53
N GLU A 104 -2.90 -5.47 -10.38
CA GLU A 104 -1.59 -6.13 -10.40
C GLU A 104 -0.72 -5.49 -11.47
N TYR A 105 0.49 -5.09 -11.10
CA TYR A 105 1.53 -4.64 -12.03
C TYR A 105 2.61 -5.72 -12.18
N ASP A 106 2.90 -6.08 -13.42
CA ASP A 106 4.01 -6.98 -13.76
C ASP A 106 5.17 -6.18 -14.36
N PRO A 107 6.30 -6.07 -13.66
CA PRO A 107 7.45 -5.32 -14.16
C PRO A 107 8.14 -5.97 -15.36
N ASN A 108 7.93 -7.26 -15.62
CA ASN A 108 8.53 -7.95 -16.76
C ASN A 108 7.87 -7.58 -18.08
N THR A 109 6.60 -7.21 -18.04
CA THR A 109 5.81 -6.84 -19.22
C THR A 109 5.40 -5.38 -19.22
N ASP A 110 5.76 -4.63 -18.18
CA ASP A 110 5.33 -3.24 -17.95
C ASP A 110 3.83 -3.08 -18.19
N SER A 111 3.02 -3.90 -17.52
CA SER A 111 1.58 -3.94 -17.75
C SER A 111 0.78 -4.19 -16.48
N TRP A 112 -0.47 -3.76 -16.52
CA TRP A 112 -1.43 -3.89 -15.44
C TRP A 112 -2.51 -4.91 -15.77
N THR A 113 -2.92 -5.66 -14.77
CA THR A 113 -4.04 -6.61 -14.84
C THR A 113 -5.02 -6.35 -13.70
N ARG A 114 -6.30 -6.22 -14.02
CA ARG A 114 -7.33 -6.13 -13.00
C ARG A 114 -7.49 -7.47 -12.28
N LYS A 115 -7.58 -7.41 -10.95
CA LYS A 115 -7.89 -8.53 -10.05
C LYS A 115 -9.28 -8.34 -9.45
N ASP A 116 -9.70 -9.25 -8.59
CA ASP A 116 -10.95 -9.10 -7.84
C ASP A 116 -10.92 -7.83 -6.99
N ASP A 117 -12.04 -7.17 -6.90
CA ASP A 117 -12.19 -6.03 -6.01
C ASP A 117 -11.93 -6.46 -4.55
N PHE A 118 -11.36 -5.57 -3.77
CA PHE A 118 -11.03 -5.82 -2.38
C PHE A 118 -12.25 -6.33 -1.60
N GLY A 119 -12.13 -7.50 -1.01
CA GLY A 119 -13.25 -8.19 -0.35
C GLY A 119 -13.86 -7.46 0.84
N GLY A 120 -13.12 -6.52 1.44
CA GLY A 120 -13.60 -5.66 2.53
C GLY A 120 -14.36 -4.42 2.09
N GLY A 121 -14.52 -4.22 0.77
CA GLY A 121 -15.22 -3.09 0.18
C GLY A 121 -14.40 -1.79 0.11
N ALA A 122 -14.97 -0.81 -0.55
CA ALA A 122 -14.32 0.46 -0.84
C ALA A 122 -13.91 1.20 0.44
N ARG A 123 -12.66 1.69 0.47
CA ARG A 123 -12.07 2.42 1.61
C ARG A 123 -10.78 3.13 1.24
N TYR A 124 -10.27 3.97 2.13
CA TYR A 124 -8.94 4.56 2.02
C TYR A 124 -8.20 4.50 3.36
N GLY A 125 -6.89 4.80 3.35
CA GLY A 125 -6.08 4.77 4.55
C GLY A 125 -5.94 3.37 5.17
N ALA A 126 -6.21 2.32 4.41
CA ALA A 126 -5.94 0.94 4.77
C ALA A 126 -4.43 0.69 4.80
N LEU A 127 -3.99 -0.32 5.53
CA LEU A 127 -2.62 -0.80 5.49
C LEU A 127 -2.53 -2.17 4.80
N ALA A 128 -1.34 -2.50 4.30
CA ALA A 128 -1.08 -3.76 3.65
C ALA A 128 0.30 -4.32 4.03
N PHE A 129 0.45 -5.62 3.91
CA PHE A 129 1.71 -6.35 4.02
C PHE A 129 1.62 -7.69 3.27
N SER A 130 2.76 -8.32 3.07
CA SER A 130 2.84 -9.66 2.45
C SER A 130 3.62 -10.61 3.34
N ILE A 131 3.05 -11.76 3.66
CA ILE A 131 3.67 -12.87 4.39
C ILE A 131 3.17 -14.20 3.85
N GLY A 132 3.97 -15.26 3.96
CA GLY A 132 3.56 -16.62 3.62
C GLY A 132 3.07 -16.81 2.19
N GLY A 133 3.50 -15.97 1.24
CA GLY A 133 3.07 -16.03 -0.16
C GLY A 133 1.69 -15.40 -0.43
N TYR A 134 1.14 -14.62 0.51
CA TYR A 134 -0.13 -13.93 0.40
C TYR A 134 0.01 -12.44 0.70
N GLY A 135 -0.87 -11.63 0.09
CA GLY A 135 -1.07 -10.24 0.47
C GLY A 135 -2.15 -10.13 1.55
N TYR A 136 -2.03 -9.14 2.41
CA TYR A 136 -3.03 -8.83 3.44
C TYR A 136 -3.34 -7.35 3.41
N VAL A 137 -4.62 -7.03 3.47
CA VAL A 137 -5.12 -5.65 3.50
C VAL A 137 -6.19 -5.52 4.57
N GLY A 138 -6.13 -4.45 5.33
CA GLY A 138 -7.13 -4.22 6.37
C GLY A 138 -7.11 -2.83 6.94
N THR A 139 -7.98 -2.60 7.89
CA THR A 139 -8.22 -1.30 8.52
C THR A 139 -8.71 -0.24 7.51
N GLY A 140 -8.49 1.04 7.77
CA GLY A 140 -8.91 2.12 6.88
C GLY A 140 -10.25 2.74 7.26
N TYR A 141 -10.78 3.54 6.33
CA TYR A 141 -11.97 4.34 6.55
C TYR A 141 -12.91 4.35 5.34
N ASN A 142 -14.22 4.24 5.60
CA ASN A 142 -15.31 4.33 4.62
C ASN A 142 -16.57 4.94 5.23
N ASP A 143 -16.47 6.11 5.83
CA ASP A 143 -17.44 6.73 6.75
C ASP A 143 -17.44 6.09 8.15
N ASN A 144 -16.77 4.96 8.30
CA ASN A 144 -16.48 4.32 9.57
C ASN A 144 -15.01 3.92 9.62
N TYR A 145 -14.42 3.99 10.81
CA TYR A 145 -13.11 3.38 11.05
C TYR A 145 -13.25 1.86 11.08
N LEU A 146 -12.31 1.16 10.43
CA LEU A 146 -12.39 -0.27 10.19
C LEU A 146 -11.25 -1.01 10.90
N LYS A 147 -11.45 -2.32 11.12
CA LYS A 147 -10.44 -3.20 11.70
C LYS A 147 -10.45 -4.63 11.13
N ASP A 148 -11.22 -4.85 10.09
CA ASP A 148 -11.24 -6.11 9.35
C ASP A 148 -9.96 -6.28 8.54
N PHE A 149 -9.56 -7.53 8.31
CA PHE A 149 -8.47 -7.89 7.42
C PHE A 149 -8.90 -8.97 6.44
N TYR A 150 -8.33 -8.90 5.25
CA TYR A 150 -8.53 -9.87 4.17
C TYR A 150 -7.19 -10.32 3.64
N ARG A 151 -7.11 -11.61 3.32
CA ARG A 151 -5.98 -12.24 2.64
C ARG A 151 -6.25 -12.28 1.15
N PHE A 152 -5.26 -11.91 0.36
CA PHE A 152 -5.24 -11.97 -1.08
C PHE A 152 -4.40 -13.16 -1.56
N ASP A 153 -4.98 -14.02 -2.37
CA ASP A 153 -4.30 -15.10 -3.07
C ASP A 153 -4.32 -14.81 -4.58
N PRO A 154 -3.18 -14.45 -5.19
CA PRO A 154 -3.12 -14.14 -6.61
C PRO A 154 -3.40 -15.33 -7.52
N ASN A 155 -3.29 -16.57 -6.99
CA ASN A 155 -3.47 -17.82 -7.73
C ASN A 155 -4.90 -18.37 -7.62
N ALA A 156 -5.74 -17.81 -6.75
CA ALA A 156 -7.12 -18.22 -6.64
C ALA A 156 -7.92 -17.81 -7.89
N ALA A 157 -9.00 -18.54 -8.16
CA ALA A 157 -9.90 -18.21 -9.27
C ALA A 157 -10.53 -16.83 -9.09
N THR A 158 -10.85 -16.17 -10.21
CA THR A 158 -11.60 -14.92 -10.22
C THR A 158 -12.88 -15.05 -9.40
N GLY A 159 -13.15 -14.07 -8.54
CA GLY A 159 -14.25 -14.08 -7.58
C GLY A 159 -13.91 -14.76 -6.24
N GLN A 160 -12.70 -15.32 -6.09
CA GLN A 160 -12.25 -16.04 -4.88
C GLN A 160 -10.88 -15.57 -4.36
N GLN A 161 -10.33 -14.48 -4.91
CA GLN A 161 -8.97 -14.03 -4.58
C GLN A 161 -8.86 -13.41 -3.19
N TRP A 162 -9.96 -12.89 -2.64
CA TRP A 162 -9.98 -12.29 -1.32
C TRP A 162 -10.75 -13.17 -0.32
N THR A 163 -10.13 -13.42 0.84
CA THR A 163 -10.74 -14.20 1.93
C THR A 163 -10.59 -13.42 3.23
N ILE A 164 -11.68 -13.27 3.98
CA ILE A 164 -11.63 -12.68 5.32
C ILE A 164 -10.75 -13.52 6.25
N VAL A 165 -9.92 -12.85 7.03
CA VAL A 165 -9.10 -13.50 8.08
C VAL A 165 -9.62 -13.15 9.46
N SER A 166 -9.08 -13.83 10.49
CA SER A 166 -9.48 -13.61 11.87
C SER A 166 -9.43 -12.13 12.26
N GLY A 167 -10.36 -11.72 13.11
CA GLY A 167 -10.51 -10.33 13.51
C GLY A 167 -9.28 -9.78 14.21
N PHE A 168 -8.84 -8.60 13.78
CA PHE A 168 -7.80 -7.82 14.44
C PHE A 168 -8.28 -7.39 15.84
N GLY A 169 -7.49 -7.70 16.86
CA GLY A 169 -7.84 -7.41 18.26
C GLY A 169 -7.72 -5.95 18.68
N GLY A 170 -6.97 -5.15 17.92
CA GLY A 170 -6.72 -3.73 18.20
C GLY A 170 -7.89 -2.80 17.89
N TYR A 171 -7.67 -1.52 18.07
CA TYR A 171 -8.65 -0.50 17.74
C TYR A 171 -8.86 -0.39 16.23
N LYS A 172 -10.05 -0.01 15.81
CA LYS A 172 -10.34 0.47 14.46
C LYS A 172 -9.43 1.63 14.13
N ARG A 173 -8.91 1.71 12.91
CA ARG A 173 -7.95 2.76 12.53
C ARG A 173 -7.85 2.99 11.04
N GLN A 174 -7.39 4.18 10.68
CA GLN A 174 -6.84 4.50 9.37
C GLN A 174 -5.39 4.96 9.52
N TYR A 175 -4.64 4.95 8.43
CA TYR A 175 -3.25 5.44 8.38
C TYR A 175 -2.32 4.79 9.42
N GLY A 176 -2.59 3.53 9.76
CA GLY A 176 -1.64 2.72 10.51
C GLY A 176 -0.41 2.38 9.67
N THR A 177 0.61 1.87 10.34
CA THR A 177 1.84 1.41 9.70
C THR A 177 1.97 -0.10 9.82
N ALA A 178 2.57 -0.73 8.81
CA ALA A 178 2.90 -2.15 8.81
C ALA A 178 4.34 -2.37 8.39
N PHE A 179 4.98 -3.36 8.98
CA PHE A 179 6.29 -3.87 8.57
C PHE A 179 6.35 -5.38 8.80
N VAL A 180 7.25 -6.04 8.09
CA VAL A 180 7.42 -7.51 8.17
C VAL A 180 8.85 -7.82 8.59
N ILE A 181 9.00 -8.70 9.58
CA ILE A 181 10.28 -9.25 10.04
C ILE A 181 10.11 -10.76 10.14
N ASP A 182 11.01 -11.52 9.49
CA ASP A 182 11.02 -12.99 9.52
C ASP A 182 9.64 -13.61 9.20
N ASP A 183 9.01 -13.11 8.14
CA ASP A 183 7.67 -13.55 7.68
C ASP A 183 6.55 -13.39 8.73
N VAL A 184 6.75 -12.48 9.68
CA VAL A 184 5.75 -12.05 10.65
C VAL A 184 5.44 -10.58 10.44
N ALA A 185 4.17 -10.25 10.28
CA ALA A 185 3.73 -8.87 10.14
C ALA A 185 3.52 -8.21 11.49
N TYR A 186 3.90 -6.95 11.56
CA TYR A 186 3.66 -6.07 12.71
C TYR A 186 2.89 -4.86 12.24
N ILE A 187 1.86 -4.48 12.96
CA ILE A 187 1.09 -3.27 12.68
C ILE A 187 0.98 -2.41 13.93
N CYS A 188 1.09 -1.11 13.75
CA CYS A 188 0.94 -0.16 14.87
C CYS A 188 0.41 1.18 14.40
N CYS A 189 0.11 1.99 15.39
CA CYS A 189 -0.23 3.41 15.22
C CYS A 189 -1.49 3.63 14.35
N GLY A 190 -1.71 4.87 13.96
CA GLY A 190 -2.84 5.30 13.15
C GLY A 190 -3.82 6.17 13.93
N ASP A 191 -4.89 6.53 13.26
CA ASP A 191 -5.95 7.39 13.79
C ASP A 191 -7.26 6.61 13.93
N ASN A 192 -7.88 6.71 15.11
CA ASN A 192 -9.21 6.23 15.40
C ASN A 192 -10.08 7.38 15.87
N ASN A 193 -10.82 7.99 14.96
CA ASN A 193 -11.75 9.09 15.23
C ASN A 193 -11.09 10.29 15.96
N GLY A 194 -9.91 10.70 15.45
CA GLY A 194 -9.13 11.80 15.99
C GLY A 194 -8.29 11.43 17.22
N THR A 195 -8.35 10.18 17.67
CA THR A 195 -7.47 9.66 18.72
C THR A 195 -6.36 8.84 18.07
N LEU A 196 -5.12 9.26 18.27
CA LEU A 196 -3.97 8.48 17.82
C LEU A 196 -3.78 7.27 18.72
N VAL A 197 -3.49 6.12 18.11
CA VAL A 197 -3.25 4.86 18.81
C VAL A 197 -1.78 4.47 18.69
N ASP A 198 -1.26 3.81 19.71
CA ASP A 198 0.16 3.46 19.84
C ASP A 198 0.38 1.94 20.11
N ASP A 199 -0.69 1.16 20.03
CA ASP A 199 -0.61 -0.28 20.22
C ASP A 199 0.17 -0.97 19.08
N LEU A 200 0.89 -2.03 19.41
CA LEU A 200 1.62 -2.86 18.46
C LEU A 200 1.05 -4.28 18.49
N TRP A 201 0.73 -4.78 17.33
CA TRP A 201 0.19 -6.13 17.12
C TRP A 201 1.04 -6.91 16.13
N LYS A 202 1.16 -8.22 16.34
CA LYS A 202 1.81 -9.12 15.40
C LYS A 202 0.82 -10.13 14.84
N PHE A 203 1.07 -10.55 13.60
CA PHE A 203 0.29 -11.53 12.87
C PHE A 203 1.20 -12.47 12.09
N GLY A 204 1.08 -13.78 12.33
CA GLY A 204 1.87 -14.82 11.68
C GLY A 204 1.07 -15.67 10.67
N GLY A 205 0.00 -15.12 10.10
CA GLY A 205 -0.82 -15.79 9.08
C GLY A 205 -2.08 -16.52 9.60
N SER A 206 -2.22 -16.71 10.91
CA SER A 206 -3.39 -17.41 11.49
C SER A 206 -4.14 -16.60 12.54
N ASP A 207 -3.43 -15.86 13.37
CA ASP A 207 -4.01 -15.12 14.50
C ASP A 207 -3.21 -13.83 14.82
N TRP A 208 -3.89 -12.89 15.45
CA TRP A 208 -3.30 -11.64 15.95
C TRP A 208 -2.90 -11.79 17.42
N LYS A 209 -1.75 -11.24 17.78
CA LYS A 209 -1.22 -11.21 19.16
C LYS A 209 -0.70 -9.84 19.53
#